data_f374d9586093df816809a9150f559ed8
#
_entry.id   f374d9586093df816809a9150f559ed8
#
_cell.length_a   1.000
_cell.length_b   1.000
_cell.length_c   1.000
_cell.angle_alpha   90.00
_cell.angle_beta   90.00
_cell.angle_gamma   90.00
#
_symmetry.space_group_name_H-M   'P 1'
#
loop_
_entity.id
_entity.type
_entity.pdbx_description
1 polymer ?
#
loop_
_entity_poly.entity_id
_entity_poly.type
_entity_poly.pdbx_seq_one_letter_code
_entity_poly.pdbx_strand_id
1 'polypeptide(L)'
;EGVQGNSVAVVWSVPEDRVSALMALSADAFAQELQTASQHTLGNVQLIAERATWPLQLAKADRWCGATSTGNAARSWVLAGDAAHNVHPLAGQGLNLGLADVAALAEVLRTRDYWRSVADLRLLRRYERQRKAALAAMGLATDGLQQLFARQEAPWQALRNWGMKGFERSGLLKDFVARQAMGMR
;
A
#
# COMPACT_ATOMS: atom_id res chain seq x y z
N GLU A 1 -8.69 -4.09 -29.56
CA GLU A 1 -7.99 -5.19 -30.24
C GLU A 1 -7.13 -5.89 -29.21
N GLY A 2 -7.49 -7.14 -28.86
CA GLY A 2 -6.83 -7.89 -27.80
C GLY A 2 -5.41 -8.26 -28.22
N VAL A 3 -4.44 -7.99 -27.35
CA VAL A 3 -3.05 -8.44 -27.52
C VAL A 3 -3.07 -9.97 -27.41
N GLN A 4 -3.01 -10.65 -28.56
CA GLN A 4 -2.78 -12.08 -28.60
C GLN A 4 -1.29 -12.34 -28.42
N GLY A 5 -0.91 -12.91 -27.28
CA GLY A 5 0.47 -13.25 -26.96
C GLY A 5 0.77 -13.12 -25.47
N ASN A 6 1.97 -13.49 -25.07
CA ASN A 6 2.47 -13.29 -23.69
C ASN A 6 2.76 -11.80 -23.48
N SER A 7 1.78 -11.04 -22.97
CA SER A 7 1.97 -9.65 -22.59
C SER A 7 2.08 -9.53 -21.07
N VAL A 8 2.90 -8.59 -20.59
CA VAL A 8 3.10 -8.29 -19.18
C VAL A 8 2.90 -6.80 -18.94
N ALA A 9 2.28 -6.45 -17.82
CA ALA A 9 2.29 -5.09 -17.32
C ALA A 9 3.50 -4.90 -16.41
N VAL A 10 4.24 -3.82 -16.62
CA VAL A 10 5.45 -3.52 -15.86
C VAL A 10 5.25 -2.24 -15.06
N VAL A 11 5.51 -2.31 -13.76
CA VAL A 11 5.66 -1.16 -12.87
C VAL A 11 7.12 -1.11 -12.43
N TRP A 12 7.81 -0.05 -12.84
CA TRP A 12 9.24 0.12 -12.58
C TRP A 12 9.49 1.39 -11.76
N SER A 13 9.92 1.21 -10.53
CA SER A 13 10.31 2.31 -9.66
C SER A 13 11.77 2.68 -9.88
N VAL A 14 12.01 3.94 -10.18
CA VAL A 14 13.35 4.49 -10.43
C VAL A 14 13.53 5.80 -9.64
N PRO A 15 14.77 6.22 -9.36
CA PRO A 15 15.05 7.55 -8.85
C PRO A 15 14.49 8.65 -9.79
N GLU A 16 14.01 9.74 -9.21
CA GLU A 16 13.30 10.80 -9.95
C GLU A 16 14.18 11.42 -11.05
N ASP A 17 15.48 11.57 -10.80
CA ASP A 17 16.47 12.10 -11.76
C ASP A 17 16.64 11.22 -13.01
N ARG A 18 16.29 9.92 -12.94
CA ARG A 18 16.32 9.02 -14.10
C ARG A 18 15.07 9.04 -14.96
N VAL A 19 13.95 9.56 -14.42
CA VAL A 19 12.64 9.48 -15.10
C VAL A 19 12.67 10.18 -16.46
N SER A 20 13.17 11.40 -16.52
CA SER A 20 13.21 12.20 -17.76
C SER A 20 14.04 11.52 -18.86
N ALA A 21 15.18 10.95 -18.49
CA ALA A 21 16.04 10.22 -19.42
C ALA A 21 15.36 8.97 -19.96
N LEU A 22 14.73 8.17 -19.10
CA LEU A 22 13.99 6.98 -19.50
C LEU A 22 12.78 7.29 -20.38
N MET A 23 12.06 8.37 -20.09
CA MET A 23 10.91 8.80 -20.89
C MET A 23 11.31 9.33 -22.28
N ALA A 24 12.54 9.87 -22.42
CA ALA A 24 13.06 10.35 -23.69
C ALA A 24 13.59 9.26 -24.62
N LEU A 25 13.81 8.04 -24.15
CA LEU A 25 14.29 6.92 -24.96
C LEU A 25 13.28 6.55 -26.06
N SER A 26 13.78 6.06 -27.19
CA SER A 26 12.94 5.36 -28.17
C SER A 26 12.32 4.08 -27.56
N ALA A 27 11.29 3.52 -28.21
CA ALA A 27 10.67 2.29 -27.75
C ALA A 27 11.67 1.13 -27.62
N ASP A 28 12.56 0.99 -28.63
CA ASP A 28 13.57 -0.08 -28.64
C ASP A 28 14.64 0.13 -27.56
N ALA A 29 15.13 1.37 -27.39
CA ALA A 29 16.12 1.68 -26.36
C ALA A 29 15.54 1.49 -24.95
N PHE A 30 14.27 1.86 -24.72
CA PHE A 30 13.60 1.61 -23.47
C PHE A 30 13.41 0.10 -23.20
N ALA A 31 13.06 -0.68 -24.22
CA ALA A 31 12.94 -2.12 -24.09
C ALA A 31 14.28 -2.77 -23.71
N GLN A 32 15.40 -2.31 -24.25
CA GLN A 32 16.74 -2.77 -23.87
C GLN A 32 17.10 -2.44 -22.42
N GLU A 33 16.80 -1.21 -21.97
CA GLU A 33 17.00 -0.80 -20.58
C GLU A 33 16.16 -1.66 -19.63
N LEU A 34 14.91 -1.95 -19.98
CA LEU A 34 14.03 -2.81 -19.20
C LEU A 34 14.53 -4.26 -19.14
N GLN A 35 15.01 -4.80 -20.25
CA GLN A 35 15.61 -6.14 -20.30
C GLN A 35 16.84 -6.23 -19.37
N THR A 36 17.70 -5.22 -19.41
CA THR A 36 18.88 -5.13 -18.55
C THR A 36 18.47 -5.05 -17.07
N ALA A 37 17.52 -4.17 -16.73
CA ALA A 37 17.04 -3.98 -15.37
C ALA A 37 16.35 -5.24 -14.80
N SER A 38 15.63 -6.00 -15.64
CA SER A 38 15.01 -7.27 -15.29
C SER A 38 15.96 -8.47 -15.33
N GLN A 39 17.26 -8.23 -15.57
CA GLN A 39 18.27 -9.28 -15.75
C GLN A 39 17.85 -10.31 -16.81
N HIS A 40 17.23 -9.85 -17.88
CA HIS A 40 16.70 -10.68 -18.97
C HIS A 40 15.68 -11.74 -18.57
N THR A 41 15.12 -11.67 -17.36
CA THR A 41 14.14 -12.63 -16.85
C THR A 41 12.88 -12.70 -17.73
N LEU A 42 12.52 -11.58 -18.36
CA LEU A 42 11.35 -11.48 -19.23
C LEU A 42 11.66 -11.87 -20.70
N GLY A 43 12.91 -12.24 -21.01
CA GLY A 43 13.36 -12.45 -22.39
C GLY A 43 13.34 -11.18 -23.24
N ASN A 44 13.15 -11.32 -24.56
CA ASN A 44 13.02 -10.17 -25.44
C ASN A 44 11.64 -9.54 -25.29
N VAL A 45 11.61 -8.28 -24.87
CA VAL A 45 10.37 -7.51 -24.70
C VAL A 45 10.27 -6.40 -25.73
N GLN A 46 9.03 -6.07 -26.11
CA GLN A 46 8.71 -4.95 -26.97
C GLN A 46 7.67 -4.07 -26.29
N LEU A 47 7.79 -2.78 -26.46
CA LEU A 47 6.82 -1.83 -25.94
C LEU A 47 5.56 -1.83 -26.85
N ILE A 48 4.40 -2.17 -26.27
CA ILE A 48 3.12 -2.25 -27.00
C ILE A 48 2.13 -1.16 -26.58
N ALA A 49 2.46 -0.35 -25.59
CA ALA A 49 1.62 0.73 -25.09
C ALA A 49 2.47 1.95 -24.71
N GLU A 50 1.81 3.08 -24.55
CA GLU A 50 2.46 4.30 -24.08
C GLU A 50 2.97 4.13 -22.63
N ARG A 51 4.11 4.77 -22.37
CA ARG A 51 4.67 4.87 -21.03
C ARG A 51 3.99 5.99 -20.27
N ALA A 52 3.73 5.76 -19.01
CA ALA A 52 3.24 6.79 -18.10
C ALA A 52 4.12 6.83 -16.85
N THR A 53 4.21 7.99 -16.22
CA THR A 53 5.00 8.18 -15.01
C THR A 53 4.18 8.92 -13.96
N TRP A 54 4.35 8.52 -12.70
CA TRP A 54 3.76 9.16 -11.55
C TRP A 54 4.80 9.33 -10.45
N PRO A 55 4.84 10.49 -9.79
CA PRO A 55 5.67 10.66 -8.61
C PRO A 55 5.14 9.77 -7.48
N LEU A 56 6.02 9.01 -6.86
CA LEU A 56 5.70 8.23 -5.68
C LEU A 56 5.79 9.14 -4.45
N GLN A 57 4.65 9.59 -3.96
CA GLN A 57 4.57 10.46 -2.80
C GLN A 57 3.94 9.71 -1.63
N LEU A 58 4.60 9.76 -0.48
CA LEU A 58 3.97 9.36 0.78
C LEU A 58 3.22 10.55 1.33
N ALA A 59 1.92 10.39 1.51
CA ALA A 59 1.07 11.43 2.08
C ALA A 59 0.16 10.84 3.15
N LYS A 60 0.01 11.55 4.24
CA LYS A 60 -0.88 11.14 5.33
C LYS A 60 -1.59 12.37 5.87
N ALA A 61 -2.90 12.34 5.89
CA ALA A 61 -3.69 13.41 6.48
C ALA A 61 -3.56 13.40 8.00
N ASP A 62 -3.36 14.57 8.60
CA ASP A 62 -3.31 14.73 10.05
C ASP A 62 -4.64 14.41 10.71
N ARG A 63 -5.74 14.79 10.05
CA ARG A 63 -7.11 14.53 10.48
C ARG A 63 -7.85 13.78 9.40
N TRP A 64 -8.56 12.73 9.80
CA TRP A 64 -9.37 11.93 8.88
C TRP A 64 -10.86 12.20 9.03
N CYS A 65 -11.25 13.01 9.98
CA CYS A 65 -12.63 13.45 10.13
C CYS A 65 -12.72 14.82 10.79
N GLY A 66 -13.80 15.50 10.52
CA GLY A 66 -14.06 16.84 11.09
C GLY A 66 -15.50 17.28 10.87
N ALA A 67 -15.85 18.41 11.45
CA ALA A 67 -17.11 19.09 11.19
C ALA A 67 -16.91 20.20 10.17
N THR A 68 -17.89 20.42 9.32
CA THR A 68 -18.01 21.64 8.51
C THR A 68 -19.03 22.56 9.15
N SER A 69 -18.66 23.81 9.34
CA SER A 69 -19.51 24.84 9.93
C SER A 69 -20.31 25.63 8.88
N THR A 70 -20.59 25.06 7.71
CA THR A 70 -21.31 25.75 6.64
C THR A 70 -22.83 25.57 6.81
N GLY A 71 -23.53 26.59 7.31
CA GLY A 71 -24.98 26.66 7.41
C GLY A 71 -25.56 26.03 8.70
N ASN A 72 -26.90 26.02 8.79
CA ASN A 72 -27.65 25.54 9.98
C ASN A 72 -27.65 24.02 10.20
N ALA A 73 -27.06 23.23 9.32
CA ALA A 73 -26.98 21.77 9.47
C ALA A 73 -25.57 21.36 9.86
N ALA A 74 -25.45 20.68 11.00
CA ALA A 74 -24.18 20.05 11.40
C ALA A 74 -23.80 18.97 10.38
N ARG A 75 -22.80 19.25 9.55
CA ARG A 75 -22.24 18.29 8.60
C ARG A 75 -20.86 17.86 9.09
N SER A 76 -20.54 16.61 8.85
CA SER A 76 -19.21 16.07 9.12
C SER A 76 -18.63 15.47 7.86
N TRP A 77 -17.32 15.47 7.77
CA TRP A 77 -16.56 14.82 6.69
C TRP A 77 -15.68 13.73 7.26
N VAL A 78 -15.36 12.74 6.44
CA VAL A 78 -14.43 11.65 6.75
C VAL A 78 -13.61 11.31 5.51
N LEU A 79 -12.34 11.01 5.71
CA LEU A 79 -11.41 10.54 4.68
C LEU A 79 -11.21 9.04 4.79
N ALA A 80 -11.06 8.37 3.65
CA ALA A 80 -10.74 6.96 3.56
C ALA A 80 -9.85 6.71 2.33
N GLY A 81 -9.07 5.63 2.34
CA GLY A 81 -8.16 5.29 1.25
C GLY A 81 -7.09 6.35 1.03
N ASP A 82 -6.70 6.57 -0.21
CA ASP A 82 -5.63 7.49 -0.60
C ASP A 82 -5.87 8.94 -0.16
N ALA A 83 -7.13 9.36 0.03
CA ALA A 83 -7.46 10.66 0.60
C ALA A 83 -7.02 10.80 2.07
N ALA A 84 -6.97 9.70 2.82
CA ALA A 84 -6.54 9.67 4.20
C ALA A 84 -5.04 9.34 4.34
N HIS A 85 -4.56 8.45 3.49
CA HIS A 85 -3.18 7.97 3.51
C HIS A 85 -2.78 7.40 2.16
N ASN A 86 -1.79 7.97 1.55
CA ASN A 86 -1.13 7.40 0.39
C ASN A 86 0.12 6.66 0.85
N VAL A 87 0.10 5.33 0.76
CA VAL A 87 1.21 4.47 1.16
C VAL A 87 2.06 4.08 -0.04
N HIS A 88 3.33 3.78 0.21
CA HIS A 88 4.24 3.37 -0.85
C HIS A 88 3.72 2.09 -1.55
N PRO A 89 3.67 2.04 -2.89
CA PRO A 89 3.05 0.95 -3.65
C PRO A 89 3.85 -0.36 -3.65
N LEU A 90 4.87 -0.50 -2.80
CA LEU A 90 5.79 -1.65 -2.77
C LEU A 90 5.13 -3.02 -2.76
N ALA A 91 3.85 -3.11 -2.41
CA ALA A 91 3.14 -4.39 -2.36
C ALA A 91 1.73 -4.35 -2.98
N GLY A 92 1.37 -3.31 -3.74
CA GLY A 92 0.02 -3.19 -4.29
C GLY A 92 -1.09 -3.11 -3.22
N GLN A 93 -0.76 -2.76 -1.98
CA GLN A 93 -1.67 -2.83 -0.83
C GLN A 93 -2.58 -1.61 -0.69
N GLY A 94 -2.40 -0.54 -1.47
CA GLY A 94 -3.19 0.68 -1.37
C GLY A 94 -4.69 0.41 -1.45
N LEU A 95 -5.13 -0.36 -2.45
CA LEU A 95 -6.52 -0.76 -2.60
C LEU A 95 -7.03 -1.55 -1.38
N ASN A 96 -6.28 -2.53 -0.91
CA ASN A 96 -6.67 -3.36 0.24
C ASN A 96 -6.80 -2.53 1.52
N LEU A 97 -5.91 -1.57 1.73
CA LEU A 97 -5.97 -0.64 2.85
C LEU A 97 -7.19 0.27 2.75
N GLY A 98 -7.48 0.80 1.56
CA GLY A 98 -8.68 1.59 1.31
C GLY A 98 -9.97 0.80 1.54
N LEU A 99 -10.05 -0.45 1.08
CA LEU A 99 -11.18 -1.35 1.35
C LEU A 99 -11.33 -1.65 2.86
N ALA A 100 -10.22 -1.82 3.57
CA ALA A 100 -10.24 -2.00 5.01
C ALA A 100 -10.72 -0.73 5.76
N ASP A 101 -10.43 0.47 5.24
CA ASP A 101 -10.98 1.72 5.75
C ASP A 101 -12.50 1.77 5.60
N VAL A 102 -12.99 1.45 4.40
CA VAL A 102 -14.44 1.40 4.11
C VAL A 102 -15.13 0.40 5.02
N ALA A 103 -14.58 -0.79 5.17
CA ALA A 103 -15.13 -1.82 6.06
C ALA A 103 -15.18 -1.35 7.52
N ALA A 104 -14.12 -0.73 8.02
CA ALA A 104 -14.06 -0.19 9.38
C ALA A 104 -15.05 0.96 9.60
N LEU A 105 -15.17 1.87 8.62
CA LEU A 105 -16.14 2.96 8.68
C LEU A 105 -17.57 2.42 8.68
N ALA A 106 -17.88 1.49 7.77
CA ALA A 106 -19.19 0.84 7.71
C ALA A 106 -19.56 0.15 9.02
N GLU A 107 -18.61 -0.56 9.64
CA GLU A 107 -18.84 -1.22 10.92
C GLU A 107 -19.11 -0.23 12.05
N VAL A 108 -18.34 0.85 12.14
CA VAL A 108 -18.57 1.91 13.13
C VAL A 108 -19.93 2.56 12.96
N LEU A 109 -20.36 2.80 11.72
CA LEU A 109 -21.66 3.39 11.42
C LEU A 109 -22.81 2.40 11.65
N ARG A 110 -22.64 1.11 11.34
CA ARG A 110 -23.62 0.05 11.54
C ARG A 110 -23.88 -0.23 13.02
N THR A 111 -22.81 -0.23 13.83
CA THR A 111 -22.88 -0.55 15.27
C THR A 111 -23.18 0.67 16.15
N ARG A 112 -23.53 1.82 15.55
CA ARG A 112 -23.91 3.01 16.33
C ARG A 112 -25.24 2.80 17.04
N ASP A 113 -25.39 3.48 18.15
CA ASP A 113 -26.69 3.59 18.82
C ASP A 113 -27.72 4.25 17.88
N TYR A 114 -28.97 3.81 17.89
CA TYR A 114 -30.02 4.28 16.96
C TYR A 114 -30.27 5.79 17.02
N TRP A 115 -30.05 6.42 18.18
CA TRP A 115 -30.23 7.88 18.36
C TRP A 115 -29.03 8.73 17.89
N ARG A 116 -27.90 8.09 17.58
CA ARG A 116 -26.74 8.82 17.12
C ARG A 116 -26.81 9.09 15.63
N SER A 117 -26.53 10.33 15.27
CA SER A 117 -26.37 10.70 13.86
C SER A 117 -25.13 10.03 13.26
N VAL A 118 -25.18 9.70 11.97
CA VAL A 118 -24.01 9.29 11.19
C VAL A 118 -22.91 10.38 11.16
N ALA A 119 -23.29 11.64 11.39
CA ALA A 119 -22.40 12.78 11.46
C ALA A 119 -21.77 12.97 12.87
N ASP A 120 -22.03 12.08 13.83
CA ASP A 120 -21.44 12.18 15.17
C ASP A 120 -19.92 12.00 15.11
N LEU A 121 -19.20 13.06 15.43
CA LEU A 121 -17.73 13.10 15.41
C LEU A 121 -17.08 12.06 16.35
N ARG A 122 -17.76 11.62 17.39
CA ARG A 122 -17.23 10.58 18.29
C ARG A 122 -17.10 9.25 17.56
N LEU A 123 -18.07 8.92 16.70
CA LEU A 123 -18.05 7.72 15.85
C LEU A 123 -16.91 7.84 14.81
N LEU A 124 -16.85 8.97 14.10
CA LEU A 124 -15.85 9.18 13.07
C LEU A 124 -14.42 9.20 13.65
N ARG A 125 -14.22 9.77 14.84
CA ARG A 125 -12.94 9.70 15.55
C ARG A 125 -12.59 8.29 16.04
N ARG A 126 -13.59 7.44 16.34
CA ARG A 126 -13.36 6.01 16.65
C ARG A 126 -12.78 5.30 15.43
N TYR A 127 -13.39 5.50 14.26
CA TYR A 127 -12.87 4.99 12.98
C TYR A 127 -11.44 5.48 12.73
N GLU A 128 -11.19 6.80 12.80
CA GLU A 128 -9.87 7.38 12.58
C GLU A 128 -8.80 6.75 13.47
N ARG A 129 -9.05 6.66 14.80
CA ARG A 129 -8.09 6.06 15.74
C ARG A 129 -7.81 4.59 15.43
N GLN A 130 -8.86 3.82 15.15
CA GLN A 130 -8.74 2.40 14.81
C GLN A 130 -7.88 2.19 13.57
N ARG A 131 -8.12 2.98 12.53
CA ARG A 131 -7.39 2.85 11.27
C ARG A 131 -5.96 3.35 11.38
N LYS A 132 -5.73 4.49 12.02
CA LYS A 132 -4.38 5.00 12.27
C LYS A 132 -3.54 4.01 13.09
N ALA A 133 -4.11 3.38 14.10
CA ALA A 133 -3.40 2.36 14.89
C ALA A 133 -3.02 1.13 14.04
N ALA A 134 -3.95 0.65 13.20
CA ALA A 134 -3.69 -0.48 12.31
C ALA A 134 -2.59 -0.18 11.28
N LEU A 135 -2.61 1.02 10.68
CA LEU A 135 -1.58 1.46 9.74
C LEU A 135 -0.22 1.68 10.42
N ALA A 136 -0.21 2.23 11.63
CA ALA A 136 1.03 2.38 12.39
C ALA A 136 1.66 1.03 12.74
N ALA A 137 0.86 0.06 13.17
CA ALA A 137 1.33 -1.29 13.44
C ALA A 137 1.90 -1.97 12.18
N MET A 138 1.22 -1.80 11.05
CA MET A 138 1.69 -2.32 9.76
C MET A 138 3.00 -1.64 9.32
N GLY A 139 3.09 -0.30 9.44
CA GLY A 139 4.30 0.45 9.12
C GLY A 139 5.48 -0.01 9.96
N LEU A 140 5.32 -0.13 11.28
CA LEU A 140 6.36 -0.64 12.17
C LEU A 140 6.82 -2.06 11.80
N ALA A 141 5.88 -2.94 11.43
CA ALA A 141 6.22 -4.29 10.99
C ALA A 141 7.02 -4.27 9.68
N THR A 142 6.60 -3.45 8.70
CA THR A 142 7.27 -3.33 7.40
C THR A 142 8.66 -2.71 7.55
N ASP A 143 8.78 -1.60 8.29
CA ASP A 143 10.04 -0.91 8.55
C ASP A 143 11.00 -1.80 9.35
N GLY A 144 10.48 -2.52 10.34
CA GLY A 144 11.26 -3.47 11.13
C GLY A 144 11.82 -4.61 10.27
N LEU A 145 11.00 -5.16 9.37
CA LEU A 145 11.45 -6.18 8.41
C LEU A 145 12.49 -5.57 7.45
N GLN A 146 12.21 -4.41 6.87
CA GLN A 146 13.15 -3.77 5.96
C GLN A 146 14.52 -3.52 6.61
N GLN A 147 14.54 -3.00 7.84
CA GLN A 147 15.78 -2.80 8.59
C GLN A 147 16.51 -4.11 8.89
N LEU A 148 15.76 -5.17 9.24
CA LEU A 148 16.33 -6.50 9.49
C LEU A 148 16.98 -7.09 8.22
N PHE A 149 16.36 -6.85 7.05
CA PHE A 149 16.88 -7.35 5.77
C PHE A 149 17.97 -6.46 5.17
N ALA A 150 17.99 -5.16 5.46
CA ALA A 150 19.01 -4.24 4.98
C ALA A 150 20.36 -4.43 5.68
N ARG A 151 20.39 -4.95 6.90
CA ARG A 151 21.63 -5.18 7.66
C ARG A 151 22.32 -6.44 7.20
N GLN A 152 23.58 -6.31 6.75
CA GLN A 152 24.40 -7.42 6.24
C GLN A 152 25.36 -8.01 7.28
N GLU A 153 25.40 -7.48 8.50
CA GLU A 153 26.27 -7.92 9.56
C GLU A 153 25.89 -9.33 10.07
N ALA A 154 26.89 -10.15 10.38
CA ALA A 154 26.72 -11.56 10.75
C ALA A 154 25.69 -11.82 11.88
N PRO A 155 25.62 -11.04 12.98
CA PRO A 155 24.62 -11.28 14.03
C PRO A 155 23.18 -11.07 13.54
N TRP A 156 22.96 -10.11 12.63
CA TRP A 156 21.64 -9.84 12.05
C TRP A 156 21.20 -10.90 11.05
N GLN A 157 22.17 -11.44 10.29
CA GLN A 157 21.91 -12.60 9.42
C GLN A 157 21.51 -13.84 10.22
N ALA A 158 22.19 -14.11 11.34
CA ALA A 158 21.85 -15.22 12.22
C ALA A 158 20.45 -15.05 12.83
N LEU A 159 20.12 -13.86 13.31
CA LEU A 159 18.78 -13.52 13.85
C LEU A 159 17.69 -13.70 12.80
N ARG A 160 17.91 -13.19 11.59
CA ARG A 160 16.99 -13.35 10.45
C ARG A 160 16.75 -14.82 10.11
N ASN A 161 17.82 -15.59 9.97
CA ASN A 161 17.74 -17.00 9.62
C ASN A 161 17.04 -17.82 10.71
N TRP A 162 17.30 -17.51 11.98
CA TRP A 162 16.61 -18.13 13.12
C TRP A 162 15.12 -17.74 13.14
N GLY A 163 14.81 -16.48 12.95
CA GLY A 163 13.42 -15.96 12.90
C GLY A 163 12.63 -16.58 11.74
N MET A 164 13.22 -16.67 10.55
CA MET A 164 12.58 -17.32 9.39
C MET A 164 12.32 -18.80 9.61
N LYS A 165 13.31 -19.55 10.13
CA LYS A 165 13.12 -20.97 10.47
C LYS A 165 12.05 -21.17 11.55
N GLY A 166 11.99 -20.27 12.55
CA GLY A 166 10.96 -20.27 13.58
C GLY A 166 9.57 -19.99 13.00
N PHE A 167 9.47 -19.02 12.09
CA PHE A 167 8.23 -18.67 11.40
C PHE A 167 7.74 -19.82 10.50
N GLU A 168 8.61 -20.45 9.73
CA GLU A 168 8.24 -21.61 8.91
C GLU A 168 7.66 -22.77 9.72
N ARG A 169 8.18 -22.99 10.94
CA ARG A 169 7.71 -24.04 11.85
C ARG A 169 6.46 -23.67 12.64
N SER A 170 6.11 -22.40 12.70
CA SER A 170 4.97 -21.91 13.46
C SER A 170 3.70 -21.90 12.59
N GLY A 171 3.09 -23.05 12.30
CA GLY A 171 1.92 -23.17 11.45
C GLY A 171 0.81 -22.15 11.77
N LEU A 172 0.43 -22.01 13.04
CA LEU A 172 -0.61 -21.08 13.48
C LEU A 172 -0.27 -19.60 13.26
N LEU A 173 1.00 -19.20 13.50
CA LEU A 173 1.43 -17.82 13.27
C LEU A 173 1.51 -17.51 11.77
N LYS A 174 2.00 -18.44 10.98
CA LYS A 174 2.03 -18.34 9.53
C LYS A 174 0.63 -18.18 8.94
N ASP A 175 -0.32 -19.00 9.37
CA ASP A 175 -1.71 -18.91 8.92
C ASP A 175 -2.37 -17.60 9.34
N PHE A 176 -2.11 -17.14 10.56
CA PHE A 176 -2.61 -15.85 11.03
C PHE A 176 -2.06 -14.69 10.20
N VAL A 177 -0.75 -14.65 9.96
CA VAL A 177 -0.09 -13.59 9.16
C VAL A 177 -0.57 -13.66 7.70
N ALA A 178 -0.69 -14.87 7.12
CA ALA A 178 -1.19 -15.06 5.77
C ALA A 178 -2.64 -14.55 5.63
N ARG A 179 -3.55 -14.90 6.55
CA ARG A 179 -4.92 -14.37 6.57
C ARG A 179 -4.96 -12.86 6.69
N GLN A 180 -4.13 -12.30 7.58
CA GLN A 180 -4.05 -10.85 7.75
C GLN A 180 -3.55 -10.15 6.49
N ALA A 181 -2.54 -10.71 5.80
CA ALA A 181 -2.02 -10.18 4.55
C ALA A 181 -3.04 -10.27 3.39
N MET A 182 -3.87 -11.32 3.39
CA MET A 182 -4.95 -11.51 2.40
C MET A 182 -6.24 -10.75 2.76
N GLY A 183 -6.28 -10.00 3.88
CA GLY A 183 -7.47 -9.28 4.33
C GLY A 183 -8.63 -10.20 4.78
N MET A 184 -8.38 -11.49 4.96
CA MET A 184 -9.36 -12.45 5.46
C MET A 184 -9.42 -12.39 6.98
N ARG A 185 -10.62 -12.16 7.52
CA ARG A 185 -10.93 -12.22 8.95
C ARG A 185 -11.42 -13.59 9.36
#